data_7703617485da7c0386a97f1465449633
#
_entry.id   7703617485da7c0386a97f1465449633
#
_cell.length_a   1.000
_cell.length_b   1.000
_cell.length_c   1.000
_cell.angle_alpha   90.00
_cell.angle_beta   90.00
_cell.angle_gamma   90.00
#
_symmetry.space_group_name_H-M   'P 1'
#
loop_
_entity.id
_entity.type
_entity.pdbx_description
1 polymer ?
#
loop_
_entity_poly.entity_id
_entity_poly.type
_entity_poly.pdbx_seq_one_letter_code
_entity_poly.pdbx_strand_id
1 'polypeptide(L)'
;FNPAHARHILRDGDLVGFVVVIPRPGDMLLDHLYIHPSAQGEGIGGWVMRRVLAEADARAMPMSVTALKHTAAARFYERHGFILEAEGEWDLYFRRPAHPASDH
;
A
#
# COMPACT_ATOMS: atom_id res chain seq x y z
N PHE A 1 -1.09 11.39 11.62
CA PHE A 1 -1.33 11.64 10.18
C PHE A 1 -0.68 12.95 9.74
N ASN A 2 0.19 12.88 8.76
CA ASN A 2 0.84 14.06 8.19
C ASN A 2 0.29 14.27 6.77
N PRO A 3 -0.47 15.37 6.53
CA PRO A 3 -1.04 15.61 5.19
C PRO A 3 -0.01 15.69 4.07
N ALA A 4 1.24 16.02 4.40
CA ALA A 4 2.30 16.10 3.38
C ALA A 4 2.59 14.75 2.72
N HIS A 5 2.22 13.63 3.36
CA HIS A 5 2.42 12.30 2.80
C HIS A 5 1.17 11.74 2.12
N ALA A 6 0.07 12.48 2.15
CA ALA A 6 -1.16 12.04 1.51
C ALA A 6 -1.16 12.42 0.03
N ARG A 7 -1.60 11.50 -0.81
CA ARG A 7 -1.76 11.72 -2.24
C ARG A 7 -3.19 11.44 -2.62
N HIS A 8 -3.79 12.35 -3.36
CA HIS A 8 -5.16 12.19 -3.84
C HIS A 8 -5.19 11.25 -5.04
N ILE A 9 -6.21 10.44 -5.11
CA ILE A 9 -6.45 9.53 -6.22
C ILE A 9 -7.60 10.09 -7.04
N LEU A 10 -7.34 10.38 -8.31
CA LEU A 10 -8.34 10.96 -9.21
C LEU A 10 -8.68 9.97 -10.31
N ARG A 11 -9.96 9.94 -10.68
CA ARG A 11 -10.45 9.20 -11.83
C ARG A 11 -11.26 10.17 -12.68
N ASP A 12 -10.76 10.45 -13.89
CA ASP A 12 -11.40 11.41 -14.81
C ASP A 12 -11.64 12.78 -14.16
N GLY A 13 -10.71 13.21 -13.31
CA GLY A 13 -10.80 14.49 -12.62
C GLY A 13 -11.56 14.45 -11.31
N ASP A 14 -12.24 13.35 -10.98
CA ASP A 14 -13.00 13.24 -9.74
C ASP A 14 -12.14 12.61 -8.65
N LEU A 15 -12.20 13.18 -7.45
CA LEU A 15 -11.50 12.63 -6.29
C LEU A 15 -12.20 11.34 -5.84
N VAL A 16 -11.52 10.21 -5.94
CA VAL A 16 -12.09 8.90 -5.59
C VAL A 16 -11.37 8.21 -4.45
N GLY A 17 -10.34 8.81 -3.90
CA GLY A 17 -9.64 8.22 -2.76
C GLY A 17 -8.36 8.95 -2.42
N PHE A 18 -7.61 8.35 -1.51
CA PHE A 18 -6.29 8.85 -1.15
C PHE A 18 -5.40 7.71 -0.67
N VAL A 19 -4.09 7.95 -0.73
CA VAL A 19 -3.10 7.01 -0.21
C VAL A 19 -2.10 7.81 0.63
N VAL A 20 -1.67 7.23 1.75
CA VAL A 20 -0.67 7.84 2.62
C VAL A 20 0.51 6.87 2.71
N VAL A 21 1.67 7.32 2.23
CA VAL A 21 2.90 6.55 2.27
C VAL A 21 3.93 7.36 3.04
N ILE A 22 4.45 6.80 4.12
CA ILE A 22 5.37 7.50 5.03
C ILE A 22 6.77 6.90 4.88
N PRO A 23 7.74 7.66 4.38
CA PRO A 23 9.12 7.19 4.38
C PRO A 23 9.64 7.09 5.81
N ARG A 24 10.33 6.00 6.11
CA ARG A 24 10.96 5.79 7.42
C ARG A 24 12.40 5.35 7.21
N PRO A 25 13.26 5.43 8.25
CA PRO A 25 14.59 4.83 8.13
C PRO A 25 14.47 3.33 7.85
N GLY A 26 14.92 2.90 6.69
CA GLY A 26 14.97 1.49 6.33
C GLY A 26 13.74 0.92 5.66
N ASP A 27 12.60 1.61 5.62
CA ASP A 27 11.42 1.12 4.89
C ASP A 27 10.47 2.26 4.54
N MET A 28 9.35 1.90 3.91
CA MET A 28 8.24 2.80 3.66
C MET A 28 7.00 2.19 4.30
N LEU A 29 6.21 3.01 4.98
CA LEU A 29 4.97 2.57 5.61
C LEU A 29 3.78 2.98 4.76
N LEU A 30 3.00 1.99 4.31
CA LEU A 30 1.69 2.27 3.71
C LEU A 30 0.71 2.47 4.87
N ASP A 31 0.44 3.72 5.20
CA ASP A 31 -0.35 4.07 6.38
C ASP A 31 -1.85 4.00 6.11
N HIS A 32 -2.27 4.51 4.96
CA HIS A 32 -3.67 4.46 4.54
C HIS A 32 -3.78 4.29 3.04
N LEU A 33 -4.77 3.50 2.62
CA LEU A 33 -5.20 3.43 1.24
C LEU A 33 -6.72 3.36 1.27
N TYR A 34 -7.36 4.41 0.78
CA TYR A 34 -8.82 4.52 0.79
C TYR A 34 -9.33 4.76 -0.63
N ILE A 35 -10.32 3.98 -1.03
CA ILE A 35 -11.03 4.17 -2.30
C ILE A 35 -12.51 4.36 -1.96
N HIS A 36 -13.09 5.43 -2.45
CA HIS A 36 -14.51 5.72 -2.23
C HIS A 36 -15.36 4.53 -2.69
N PRO A 37 -16.41 4.15 -1.93
CA PRO A 37 -17.23 2.99 -2.32
C PRO A 37 -17.77 3.02 -3.74
N SER A 38 -18.10 4.20 -4.27
CA SER A 38 -18.60 4.33 -5.64
C SER A 38 -17.56 3.97 -6.70
N ALA A 39 -16.28 3.95 -6.34
CA ALA A 39 -15.19 3.64 -7.26
C ALA A 39 -14.52 2.30 -6.96
N GLN A 40 -15.00 1.56 -5.96
CA GLN A 40 -14.48 0.24 -5.66
C GLN A 40 -14.90 -0.76 -6.73
N GLY A 41 -14.10 -1.82 -6.90
CA GLY A 41 -14.39 -2.83 -7.90
C GLY A 41 -13.91 -2.49 -9.31
N GLU A 42 -13.22 -1.36 -9.48
CA GLU A 42 -12.72 -0.91 -10.78
C GLU A 42 -11.22 -1.12 -10.97
N GLY A 43 -10.57 -1.76 -10.01
CA GLY A 43 -9.13 -2.00 -10.09
C GLY A 43 -8.26 -0.82 -9.69
N ILE A 44 -8.84 0.25 -9.13
CA ILE A 44 -8.11 1.46 -8.74
C ILE A 44 -7.12 1.16 -7.62
N GLY A 45 -7.53 0.40 -6.60
CA GLY A 45 -6.65 0.04 -5.49
C GLY A 45 -5.40 -0.69 -5.96
N GLY A 46 -5.57 -1.65 -6.87
CA GLY A 46 -4.43 -2.38 -7.43
C GLY A 46 -3.52 -1.48 -8.27
N TRP A 47 -4.12 -0.57 -9.03
CA TRP A 47 -3.36 0.39 -9.83
C TRP A 47 -2.50 1.28 -8.93
N VAL A 48 -3.08 1.81 -7.86
CA VAL A 48 -2.35 2.65 -6.89
C VAL A 48 -1.25 1.83 -6.21
N MET A 49 -1.58 0.60 -5.79
CA MET A 49 -0.61 -0.27 -5.12
C MET A 49 0.61 -0.52 -6.01
N ARG A 50 0.39 -0.83 -7.29
CA ARG A 50 1.51 -1.06 -8.22
C ARG A 50 2.40 0.18 -8.34
N ARG A 51 1.81 1.37 -8.33
CA ARG A 51 2.59 2.61 -8.42
C ARG A 51 3.42 2.85 -7.17
N VAL A 52 2.83 2.71 -5.98
CA VAL A 52 3.60 2.95 -4.74
C VAL A 52 4.66 1.88 -4.53
N LEU A 53 4.39 0.63 -4.94
CA LEU A 53 5.41 -0.42 -4.86
C LEU A 53 6.54 -0.18 -5.84
N ALA A 54 6.26 0.35 -7.02
CA ALA A 54 7.31 0.73 -7.97
C ALA A 54 8.21 1.81 -7.40
N GLU A 55 7.65 2.77 -6.66
CA GLU A 55 8.45 3.79 -5.99
C GLU A 55 9.34 3.18 -4.90
N ALA A 56 8.81 2.26 -4.12
CA ALA A 56 9.60 1.57 -3.10
C ALA A 56 10.74 0.79 -3.74
N ASP A 57 10.47 0.08 -4.83
CA ASP A 57 11.47 -0.69 -5.55
C ASP A 57 12.57 0.22 -6.13
N ALA A 58 12.18 1.37 -6.68
CA ALA A 58 13.14 2.33 -7.21
C ALA A 58 14.09 2.86 -6.13
N ARG A 59 13.65 2.86 -4.88
CA ARG A 59 14.47 3.27 -3.73
C ARG A 59 15.10 2.08 -3.03
N ALA A 60 14.91 0.86 -3.54
CA ALA A 60 15.36 -0.38 -2.91
C ALA A 60 14.88 -0.50 -1.46
N MET A 61 13.64 -0.06 -1.21
CA MET A 61 13.04 -0.05 0.13
C MET A 61 11.93 -1.09 0.25
N PRO A 62 11.89 -1.85 1.36
CA PRO A 62 10.71 -2.65 1.64
C PRO A 62 9.54 -1.77 2.05
N MET A 63 8.33 -2.30 1.93
CA MET A 63 7.13 -1.59 2.36
C MET A 63 6.44 -2.41 3.45
N SER A 64 6.01 -1.74 4.51
CA SER A 64 5.28 -2.35 5.61
C SER A 64 3.85 -1.87 5.62
N VAL A 65 2.93 -2.72 6.06
CA VAL A 65 1.52 -2.37 6.20
C VAL A 65 0.91 -3.19 7.32
N THR A 66 -0.10 -2.63 7.97
CA THR A 66 -0.89 -3.32 9.00
C THR A 66 -2.32 -3.47 8.53
N ALA A 67 -2.90 -4.63 8.73
CA ALA A 67 -4.31 -4.88 8.40
C ALA A 67 -5.01 -5.54 9.59
N LEU A 68 -6.29 -5.26 9.76
CA LEU A 68 -7.09 -5.97 10.74
C LEU A 68 -7.27 -7.43 10.31
N LYS A 69 -7.29 -8.33 11.28
CA LYS A 69 -7.54 -9.75 11.04
C LYS A 69 -8.92 -9.94 10.40
N HIS A 70 -9.03 -10.98 9.59
CA HIS A 70 -10.29 -11.41 8.96
C HIS A 70 -10.92 -10.35 8.07
N THR A 71 -10.08 -9.55 7.39
CA THR A 71 -10.57 -8.54 6.44
C THR A 71 -10.08 -8.85 5.03
N ALA A 72 -10.78 -8.28 4.04
CA ALA A 72 -10.36 -8.40 2.65
C ALA A 72 -9.02 -7.69 2.38
N ALA A 73 -8.66 -6.72 3.24
CA ALA A 73 -7.40 -6.00 3.11
C ALA A 73 -6.19 -6.94 3.19
N ALA A 74 -6.23 -7.90 4.10
CA ALA A 74 -5.13 -8.86 4.24
C ALA A 74 -4.89 -9.62 2.93
N ARG A 75 -5.96 -10.09 2.28
CA ARG A 75 -5.85 -10.81 1.01
C ARG A 75 -5.34 -9.90 -0.10
N PHE A 76 -5.79 -8.65 -0.11
CA PHE A 76 -5.34 -7.67 -1.08
C PHE A 76 -3.83 -7.46 -0.97
N TYR A 77 -3.30 -7.30 0.24
CA TYR A 77 -1.87 -7.14 0.44
C TYR A 77 -1.09 -8.38 0.04
N GLU A 78 -1.60 -9.57 0.39
CA GLU A 78 -0.94 -10.82 -0.01
C GLU A 78 -0.85 -10.95 -1.52
N ARG A 79 -1.90 -10.57 -2.24
CA ARG A 79 -1.88 -10.61 -3.71
C ARG A 79 -0.82 -9.68 -4.31
N HIS A 80 -0.40 -8.67 -3.58
CA HIS A 80 0.63 -7.72 -4.04
C HIS A 80 2.01 -8.04 -3.50
N GLY A 81 2.21 -9.24 -2.96
CA GLY A 81 3.54 -9.69 -2.55
C GLY A 81 3.91 -9.38 -1.12
N PHE A 82 2.98 -8.88 -0.32
CA PHE A 82 3.24 -8.67 1.10
C PHE A 82 3.22 -10.03 1.83
N ILE A 83 4.13 -10.18 2.76
CA ILE A 83 4.33 -11.42 3.52
C ILE A 83 4.03 -11.13 4.98
N LEU A 84 3.25 -11.99 5.61
CA LEU A 84 2.93 -11.85 7.03
C LEU A 84 4.18 -12.07 7.87
N GLU A 85 4.51 -11.09 8.70
CA GLU A 85 5.66 -11.16 9.60
C GLU A 85 5.30 -11.40 11.06
N ALA A 86 4.14 -10.89 11.48
CA ALA A 86 3.74 -10.99 12.87
C ALA A 86 2.23 -10.83 12.99
N GLU A 87 1.67 -11.33 14.09
CA GLU A 87 0.27 -11.16 14.42
C GLU A 87 0.15 -10.56 15.80
N GLY A 88 -0.68 -9.51 15.91
CA GLY A 88 -1.11 -9.01 17.19
C GLY A 88 -2.46 -9.62 17.56
N GLU A 89 -3.11 -9.08 18.58
CA GLU A 89 -4.43 -9.55 18.99
C GLU A 89 -5.49 -9.28 17.91
N TRP A 90 -5.41 -8.09 17.30
CA TRP A 90 -6.39 -7.65 16.31
C TRP A 90 -5.80 -7.44 14.92
N ASP A 91 -4.47 -7.30 14.82
CA ASP A 91 -3.77 -6.86 13.62
C ASP A 91 -2.84 -7.90 13.06
N LEU A 92 -2.68 -7.83 11.75
CA LEU A 92 -1.67 -8.59 11.02
C LEU A 92 -0.64 -7.59 10.48
N TYR A 93 0.63 -7.91 10.65
CA TYR A 93 1.75 -7.05 10.22
C TYR A 93 2.41 -7.67 9.02
N PHE A 94 2.35 -6.97 7.89
CA PHE A 94 2.88 -7.45 6.62
C PHE A 94 4.07 -6.63 6.18
N ARG A 95 4.97 -7.27 5.44
CA ARG A 95 6.10 -6.61 4.83
C ARG A 95 6.31 -7.15 3.43
N ARG A 96 6.55 -6.25 2.48
CA ARG A 96 6.94 -6.62 1.13
C ARG A 96 8.40 -6.24 0.94
N PRO A 97 9.31 -7.22 0.68
CA PRO A 97 10.72 -6.92 0.43
C PRO A 97 10.87 -6.04 -0.80
N ALA A 98 11.94 -5.26 -0.85
CA ALA A 98 12.25 -4.51 -2.04
C ALA A 98 12.54 -5.46 -3.20
N HIS A 99 12.00 -5.13 -4.39
CA HIS A 99 12.30 -5.83 -5.62
C HIS A 99 13.05 -4.85 -6.52
N PRO A 100 14.36 -4.70 -6.36
CA PRO A 100 15.11 -3.74 -7.16
C PRO A 100 14.92 -4.01 -8.64
N ALA A 101 14.95 -2.95 -9.43
CA ALA A 101 14.85 -3.08 -10.87
C ALA A 101 15.92 -4.05 -11.36
N SER A 102 15.49 -4.98 -12.17
CA SER A 102 16.38 -5.99 -12.68
C SER A 102 17.15 -5.43 -13.89
N ASP A 103 18.42 -5.69 -13.92
CA ASP A 103 19.30 -5.20 -15.00
C ASP A 103 19.46 -6.17 -16.14
N HIS A 104 18.45 -6.95 -16.39
CA HIS A 104 18.54 -7.91 -17.48
C HIS A 104 17.59 -7.63 -18.61
#